data_25c5b423e7a4432dae5e2b37c416f853
#
_entry.id   25c5b423e7a4432dae5e2b37c416f853
#
_cell.length_a   1.000
_cell.length_b   1.000
_cell.length_c   1.000
_cell.angle_alpha   90.00
_cell.angle_beta   90.00
_cell.angle_gamma   90.00
#
_symmetry.space_group_name_H-M   'P 1'
#
loop_
_entity.id
_entity.type
_entity.pdbx_description
1 polymer ?
#
loop_
_entity_poly.entity_id
_entity_poly.type
_entity_poly.pdbx_seq_one_letter_code
_entity_poly.pdbx_strand_id
1 'polypeptide(L)'
;MSDKIRVVHYINQFYGGYGGEDTASMGIVVKEEPVGPGLYLQSALGDSYKIVATIICGDNFIAENIENVSNEVADIVEKYNAQMYIAGPGFNAGRYGLACGATTAVVTERLKIPAVTGLYTENPGTDL
;
A
#
# COMPACT_ATOMS: atom_id res chain seq x y z
N MET A 1 -29.59 1.60 -0.01
CA MET A 1 -28.29 1.48 -0.69
C MET A 1 -27.19 1.38 0.36
N SER A 2 -26.45 0.30 0.31
CA SER A 2 -25.36 0.12 1.27
C SER A 2 -24.11 0.84 0.77
N ASP A 3 -23.38 1.43 1.70
CA ASP A 3 -22.11 2.04 1.39
C ASP A 3 -21.06 0.97 1.14
N LYS A 4 -20.17 1.23 0.20
CA LYS A 4 -19.06 0.33 -0.07
C LYS A 4 -17.97 0.51 0.98
N ILE A 5 -17.28 -0.57 1.30
CA ILE A 5 -16.12 -0.50 2.19
C ILE A 5 -14.98 0.19 1.43
N ARG A 6 -14.45 1.23 2.02
CA ARG A 6 -13.41 2.07 1.41
C ARG A 6 -12.05 1.46 1.66
N VAL A 7 -11.31 1.21 0.57
CA VAL A 7 -9.99 0.56 0.61
C VAL A 7 -8.93 1.50 0.05
N VAL A 8 -7.80 1.62 0.74
CA VAL A 8 -6.61 2.26 0.20
C VAL A 8 -5.58 1.17 -0.09
N HIS A 9 -4.99 1.21 -1.28
CA HIS A 9 -4.03 0.23 -1.78
C HIS A 9 -2.66 0.89 -1.91
N TYR A 10 -1.61 0.21 -1.43
CA TYR A 10 -0.22 0.66 -1.53
C TYR A 10 0.55 -0.24 -2.49
N ILE A 11 1.24 0.37 -3.45
CA ILE A 11 2.13 -0.33 -4.38
C ILE A 11 3.41 0.47 -4.59
N ASN A 12 4.44 -0.17 -5.16
CA ASN A 12 5.69 0.52 -5.45
C ASN A 12 5.66 1.19 -6.83
N GLN A 13 6.76 1.87 -7.18
CA GLN A 13 6.88 2.57 -8.45
C GLN A 13 6.77 1.66 -9.67
N PHE A 14 7.24 0.42 -9.56
CA PHE A 14 7.19 -0.53 -10.68
C PHE A 14 5.74 -0.92 -11.01
N TYR A 15 4.99 -1.34 -9.99
CA TYR A 15 3.59 -1.72 -10.17
C TYR A 15 2.69 -0.54 -10.48
N GLY A 16 3.12 0.67 -10.10
CA GLY A 16 2.42 1.90 -10.45
C GLY A 16 2.65 2.36 -11.88
N GLY A 17 3.55 1.70 -12.60
CA GLY A 17 3.83 2.03 -14.00
C GLY A 17 4.83 3.15 -14.21
N TYR A 18 5.57 3.55 -13.17
CA TYR A 18 6.54 4.64 -13.26
C TYR A 18 7.95 4.18 -13.64
N GLY A 19 8.25 2.89 -13.54
CA GLY A 19 9.54 2.33 -13.90
C GLY A 19 10.11 1.44 -12.82
N GLY A 20 11.34 0.95 -13.02
CA GLY A 20 12.03 0.07 -12.09
C GLY A 20 12.96 0.84 -11.15
N GLU A 21 14.23 0.42 -11.07
CA GLU A 21 15.21 1.03 -10.18
C GLU A 21 15.47 2.51 -10.49
N ASP A 22 15.29 2.93 -11.73
CA ASP A 22 15.48 4.32 -12.14
C ASP A 22 14.49 5.29 -11.45
N THR A 23 13.34 4.80 -10.99
CA THR A 23 12.35 5.60 -10.29
C THR A 23 12.16 5.16 -8.84
N ALA A 24 13.06 4.31 -8.32
CA ALA A 24 12.93 3.79 -6.95
C ALA A 24 13.04 4.88 -5.88
N SER A 25 13.57 6.05 -6.21
CA SER A 25 13.69 7.17 -5.27
C SER A 25 12.55 8.18 -5.36
N MET A 26 11.52 7.90 -6.17
CA MET A 26 10.39 8.83 -6.27
C MET A 26 9.60 8.90 -4.96
N GLY A 27 9.05 10.07 -4.67
CA GLY A 27 8.22 10.27 -3.49
C GLY A 27 6.82 9.70 -3.66
N ILE A 28 5.95 10.00 -2.71
CA ILE A 28 4.59 9.50 -2.70
C ILE A 28 3.75 10.17 -3.79
N VAL A 29 3.03 9.34 -4.55
CA VAL A 29 2.01 9.77 -5.51
C VAL A 29 0.71 9.08 -5.13
N VAL A 30 -0.40 9.81 -5.16
CA VAL A 30 -1.71 9.26 -4.86
C VAL A 30 -2.60 9.37 -6.08
N LYS A 31 -3.22 8.25 -6.47
CA LYS A 31 -4.22 8.19 -7.54
C LYS A 31 -5.55 7.79 -6.93
N GLU A 32 -6.62 8.49 -7.27
CA GLU A 32 -7.95 8.20 -6.72
C GLU A 32 -8.68 7.16 -7.56
N GLU A 33 -7.96 6.06 -7.84
CA GLU A 33 -8.46 4.94 -8.65
C GLU A 33 -7.59 3.71 -8.41
N PRO A 34 -8.08 2.49 -8.76
CA PRO A 34 -7.21 1.31 -8.80
C PRO A 34 -6.14 1.47 -9.88
N VAL A 35 -4.91 1.07 -9.58
CA VAL A 35 -3.76 1.17 -10.49
C VAL A 35 -3.01 -0.15 -10.51
N GLY A 36 -2.56 -0.59 -11.68
CA GLY A 36 -1.76 -1.80 -11.82
C GLY A 36 -2.44 -3.03 -11.22
N PRO A 37 -1.80 -3.71 -10.26
CA PRO A 37 -2.43 -4.89 -9.63
C PRO A 37 -3.72 -4.55 -8.90
N GLY A 38 -3.96 -3.27 -8.60
CA GLY A 38 -5.21 -2.82 -8.00
C GLY A 38 -6.43 -3.05 -8.88
N LEU A 39 -6.26 -3.08 -10.20
CA LEU A 39 -7.37 -3.37 -11.11
C LEU A 39 -7.87 -4.81 -10.89
N TYR A 40 -6.95 -5.76 -10.76
CA TYR A 40 -7.30 -7.13 -10.45
C TYR A 40 -7.84 -7.26 -9.03
N LEU A 41 -7.20 -6.57 -8.08
CA LEU A 41 -7.64 -6.57 -6.68
C LEU A 41 -9.07 -6.06 -6.53
N GLN A 42 -9.42 -4.97 -7.21
CA GLN A 42 -10.78 -4.43 -7.16
C GLN A 42 -11.77 -5.46 -7.70
N SER A 43 -11.43 -6.14 -8.78
CA SER A 43 -12.28 -7.19 -9.35
C SER A 43 -12.47 -8.34 -8.35
N ALA A 44 -11.39 -8.77 -7.69
CA ALA A 44 -11.44 -9.85 -6.71
C ALA A 44 -12.23 -9.48 -5.45
N LEU A 45 -12.14 -8.23 -5.00
CA LEU A 45 -12.87 -7.76 -3.83
C LEU A 45 -14.38 -7.67 -4.07
N GLY A 46 -14.78 -7.40 -5.32
CA GLY A 46 -16.20 -7.34 -5.67
C GLY A 46 -16.83 -5.99 -5.37
N ASP A 47 -18.15 -5.93 -5.58
CA ASP A 47 -18.90 -4.68 -5.55
C ASP A 47 -19.11 -4.08 -4.16
N SER A 48 -18.88 -4.87 -3.09
CA SER A 48 -19.03 -4.39 -1.72
C SER A 48 -17.83 -3.55 -1.26
N TYR A 49 -16.75 -3.53 -2.04
CA TYR A 49 -15.51 -2.83 -1.72
C TYR A 49 -15.16 -1.87 -2.84
N LYS A 50 -14.53 -0.75 -2.48
CA LYS A 50 -14.06 0.21 -3.47
C LYS A 50 -12.66 0.68 -3.11
N ILE A 51 -11.70 0.49 -4.03
CA ILE A 51 -10.39 1.11 -3.89
C ILE A 51 -10.56 2.59 -4.20
N VAL A 52 -10.54 3.41 -3.16
CA VAL A 52 -10.78 4.85 -3.29
C VAL A 52 -9.50 5.61 -3.61
N ALA A 53 -8.36 5.02 -3.30
CA ALA A 53 -7.06 5.62 -3.60
C ALA A 53 -5.98 4.55 -3.65
N THR A 54 -4.97 4.80 -4.49
CA THR A 54 -3.76 3.99 -4.57
C THR A 54 -2.58 4.88 -4.23
N ILE A 55 -1.79 4.46 -3.25
CA ILE A 55 -0.56 5.14 -2.85
C ILE A 55 0.59 4.48 -3.59
N ILE A 56 1.36 5.25 -4.35
CA ILE A 56 2.51 4.76 -5.11
C ILE A 56 3.75 5.44 -4.54
N CYS A 57 4.75 4.66 -4.15
CA CYS A 57 5.95 5.20 -3.53
C CYS A 57 7.18 4.42 -4.01
N GLY A 58 8.27 5.13 -4.22
CA GLY A 58 9.53 4.50 -4.62
C GLY A 58 10.13 3.67 -3.49
N ASP A 59 10.64 2.49 -3.82
CA ASP A 59 11.20 1.56 -2.83
C ASP A 59 12.38 2.16 -2.05
N ASN A 60 13.24 2.92 -2.72
CA ASN A 60 14.37 3.59 -2.06
C ASN A 60 13.91 4.75 -1.18
N PHE A 61 12.91 5.49 -1.65
CA PHE A 61 12.40 6.64 -0.91
C PHE A 61 11.89 6.21 0.47
N ILE A 62 11.04 5.19 0.50
CA ILE A 62 10.51 4.70 1.78
C ILE A 62 11.57 3.99 2.60
N ALA A 63 12.48 3.21 1.97
CA ALA A 63 13.52 2.49 2.70
C ALA A 63 14.48 3.44 3.44
N GLU A 64 14.76 4.61 2.88
CA GLU A 64 15.64 5.60 3.48
C GLU A 64 14.98 6.38 4.62
N ASN A 65 13.64 6.39 4.70
CA ASN A 65 12.89 7.15 5.68
C ASN A 65 11.66 6.37 6.16
N ILE A 66 11.85 5.10 6.47
CA ILE A 66 10.73 4.15 6.64
C ILE A 66 9.71 4.60 7.69
N GLU A 67 10.19 5.13 8.83
CA GLU A 67 9.28 5.58 9.89
C GLU A 67 8.44 6.78 9.46
N ASN A 68 9.10 7.81 8.92
CA ASN A 68 8.40 9.04 8.51
C ASN A 68 7.45 8.76 7.36
N VAL A 69 7.88 7.99 6.36
CA VAL A 69 7.06 7.72 5.18
C VAL A 69 5.89 6.80 5.53
N SER A 70 6.10 5.84 6.42
CA SER A 70 5.00 4.98 6.90
C SER A 70 3.94 5.78 7.62
N ASN A 71 4.33 6.80 8.39
CA ASN A 71 3.38 7.70 9.05
C ASN A 71 2.65 8.59 8.02
N GLU A 72 3.33 9.04 6.98
CA GLU A 72 2.67 9.78 5.89
C GLU A 72 1.64 8.91 5.17
N VAL A 73 1.95 7.63 4.96
CA VAL A 73 1.01 6.68 4.38
C VAL A 73 -0.24 6.57 5.27
N ALA A 74 -0.05 6.43 6.58
CA ALA A 74 -1.17 6.37 7.51
C ALA A 74 -2.01 7.66 7.49
N ASP A 75 -1.37 8.82 7.37
CA ASP A 75 -2.09 10.10 7.24
C ASP A 75 -2.97 10.11 5.99
N ILE A 76 -2.47 9.59 4.88
CA ILE A 76 -3.23 9.51 3.63
C ILE A 76 -4.41 8.54 3.77
N VAL A 77 -4.18 7.38 4.36
CA VAL A 77 -5.23 6.39 4.62
C VAL A 77 -6.36 7.01 5.44
N GLU A 78 -6.00 7.78 6.47
CA GLU A 78 -6.97 8.48 7.30
C GLU A 78 -7.73 9.55 6.50
N LYS A 79 -7.02 10.31 5.67
CA LYS A 79 -7.61 11.37 4.85
C LYS A 79 -8.70 10.83 3.93
N TYR A 80 -8.54 9.63 3.40
CA TYR A 80 -9.52 9.02 2.51
C TYR A 80 -10.61 8.26 3.26
N ASN A 81 -10.62 8.32 4.59
CA ASN A 81 -11.59 7.62 5.44
C ASN A 81 -11.65 6.14 5.11
N ALA A 82 -10.49 5.52 4.95
CA ALA A 82 -10.40 4.12 4.61
C ALA A 82 -10.86 3.24 5.77
N GLN A 83 -11.54 2.16 5.40
CA GLN A 83 -12.01 1.15 6.36
C GLN A 83 -11.16 -0.12 6.25
N MET A 84 -10.27 -0.18 5.26
CA MET A 84 -9.33 -1.27 5.05
C MET A 84 -8.11 -0.74 4.29
N TYR A 85 -6.94 -1.28 4.61
CA TYR A 85 -5.69 -0.96 3.93
C TYR A 85 -5.07 -2.25 3.41
N ILE A 86 -4.64 -2.24 2.14
CA ILE A 86 -3.99 -3.39 1.51
C ILE A 86 -2.67 -2.92 0.90
N ALA A 87 -1.56 -3.52 1.32
CA ALA A 87 -0.25 -3.23 0.76
C ALA A 87 0.24 -4.43 -0.05
N GLY A 88 0.71 -4.17 -1.26
CA GLY A 88 1.28 -5.21 -2.10
C GLY A 88 0.35 -5.71 -3.19
N PRO A 89 0.59 -6.90 -3.71
CA PRO A 89 1.40 -7.98 -3.13
C PRO A 89 2.90 -7.68 -3.18
N GLY A 90 3.59 -7.89 -2.07
CA GLY A 90 5.03 -7.65 -1.95
C GLY A 90 5.90 -8.82 -2.37
N PHE A 91 5.29 -9.98 -2.52
CA PHE A 91 5.96 -11.21 -2.91
C PHE A 91 7.20 -11.46 -2.05
N ASN A 92 8.37 -11.68 -2.67
CA ASN A 92 9.64 -11.86 -1.98
C ASN A 92 10.58 -10.67 -2.18
N ALA A 93 10.08 -9.53 -2.61
CA ALA A 93 10.88 -8.33 -2.81
C ALA A 93 11.35 -7.75 -1.48
N GLY A 94 12.63 -7.38 -1.37
CA GLY A 94 13.23 -6.92 -0.12
C GLY A 94 12.67 -5.57 0.35
N ARG A 95 13.00 -4.49 -0.36
CA ARG A 95 12.59 -3.13 0.01
C ARG A 95 11.07 -2.95 -0.03
N TYR A 96 10.44 -3.47 -1.08
CA TYR A 96 8.99 -3.40 -1.23
C TYR A 96 8.29 -4.20 -0.13
N GLY A 97 8.81 -5.40 0.18
CA GLY A 97 8.26 -6.22 1.26
C GLY A 97 8.37 -5.54 2.62
N LEU A 98 9.51 -4.93 2.92
CA LEU A 98 9.68 -4.16 4.16
C LEU A 98 8.70 -2.99 4.21
N ALA A 99 8.52 -2.29 3.09
CA ALA A 99 7.57 -1.18 3.00
C ALA A 99 6.14 -1.66 3.24
N CYS A 100 5.75 -2.78 2.64
CA CYS A 100 4.41 -3.36 2.84
C CYS A 100 4.19 -3.72 4.31
N GLY A 101 5.15 -4.37 4.94
CA GLY A 101 5.06 -4.76 6.34
C GLY A 101 5.03 -3.55 7.28
N ALA A 102 5.94 -2.60 7.07
CA ALA A 102 6.05 -1.41 7.93
C ALA A 102 4.81 -0.53 7.85
N THR A 103 4.31 -0.25 6.64
CA THR A 103 3.12 0.58 6.49
C THR A 103 1.88 -0.10 7.06
N THR A 104 1.74 -1.41 6.85
CA THR A 104 0.64 -2.19 7.41
C THR A 104 0.64 -2.13 8.93
N ALA A 105 1.82 -2.27 9.56
CA ALA A 105 1.94 -2.19 11.01
C ALA A 105 1.54 -0.83 11.55
N VAL A 106 2.00 0.26 10.92
CA VAL A 106 1.68 1.63 11.36
C VAL A 106 0.18 1.93 11.18
N VAL A 107 -0.40 1.55 10.05
CA VAL A 107 -1.82 1.76 9.78
C VAL A 107 -2.66 1.00 10.80
N THR A 108 -2.32 -0.26 11.07
CA THR A 108 -3.05 -1.07 12.06
C THR A 108 -2.99 -0.43 13.44
N GLU A 109 -1.81 0.02 13.87
CA GLU A 109 -1.63 0.61 15.19
C GLU A 109 -2.33 1.95 15.33
N ARG A 110 -2.20 2.83 14.33
CA ARG A 110 -2.73 4.19 14.41
C ARG A 110 -4.22 4.28 14.15
N LEU A 111 -4.73 3.55 13.16
CA LEU A 111 -6.11 3.72 12.68
C LEU A 111 -7.06 2.63 13.15
N LYS A 112 -6.53 1.51 13.63
CA LYS A 112 -7.33 0.38 14.15
C LYS A 112 -8.29 -0.19 13.11
N ILE A 113 -7.90 -0.16 11.84
CA ILE A 113 -8.66 -0.76 10.74
C ILE A 113 -7.98 -2.03 10.27
N PRO A 114 -8.71 -2.95 9.62
CA PRO A 114 -8.06 -4.10 8.99
C PRO A 114 -7.00 -3.65 7.99
N ALA A 115 -5.81 -4.20 8.13
CA ALA A 115 -4.71 -3.91 7.22
C ALA A 115 -3.99 -5.22 6.91
N VAL A 116 -3.82 -5.51 5.62
CA VAL A 116 -3.25 -6.77 5.17
C VAL A 116 -2.19 -6.55 4.12
N THR A 117 -1.26 -7.49 4.03
CA THR A 117 -0.26 -7.51 2.96
C THR A 117 0.03 -8.96 2.58
N GLY A 118 0.23 -9.20 1.28
CA GLY A 118 0.59 -10.53 0.79
C GLY A 118 2.10 -10.62 0.58
N LEU A 119 2.77 -11.40 1.43
CA LEU A 119 4.22 -11.60 1.37
C LEU A 119 4.54 -13.09 1.43
N TYR A 120 5.66 -13.48 0.84
CA TYR A 120 6.21 -14.81 1.07
C TYR A 120 6.81 -14.87 2.48
N THR A 121 6.83 -16.06 3.07
CA THR A 121 7.35 -16.24 4.44
C THR A 121 8.81 -15.83 4.59
N GLU A 122 9.59 -15.93 3.52
CA GLU A 122 11.00 -15.52 3.50
C GLU A 122 11.19 -14.00 3.42
N ASN A 123 10.11 -13.25 3.17
CA ASN A 123 10.22 -11.80 3.04
C ASN A 123 10.46 -11.15 4.40
N PRO A 124 11.47 -10.27 4.51
CA PRO A 124 11.74 -9.61 5.78
C PRO A 124 10.57 -8.76 6.31
N GLY A 125 9.63 -8.36 5.45
CA GLY A 125 8.43 -7.62 5.87
C GLY A 125 7.50 -8.43 6.76
N THR A 126 7.58 -9.76 6.74
CA THR A 126 6.73 -10.61 7.59
C THR A 126 7.09 -10.52 9.07
N ASP A 127 8.27 -10.01 9.39
CA ASP A 127 8.73 -9.87 10.78
C ASP A 127 8.27 -8.56 11.43
N LEU A 128 7.55 -7.73 10.75
CA LEU A 128 7.11 -6.43 11.24
C LEU A 128 5.70 -6.41 11.89
#